data_99ef8a33b59809becd15ead06e0e4ee0
#
_entry.id   99ef8a33b59809becd15ead06e0e4ee0
#
_cell.length_a   1.000
_cell.length_b   1.000
_cell.length_c   1.000
_cell.angle_alpha   90.00
_cell.angle_beta   90.00
_cell.angle_gamma   90.00
#
_symmetry.space_group_name_H-M   'P 1'
#
loop_
_entity.id
_entity.type
_entity.pdbx_description
1 polymer ?
#
loop_
_entity_poly.entity_id
_entity_poly.type
_entity_poly.pdbx_seq_one_letter_code
_entity_poly.pdbx_strand_id
1 'polypeptide(L)'
;SWLFLGTILTDADVPADTPEPDYCGGCTRCLDICPTNAFVAPYQLDARRCISYLTIEHKGQIPHEFRHAIGNRIFGCDDCLAVCPWNKFAAIASENKFAGPKTMPSLADLLGLDDAGFRKLFAGSPVRRAGYVRFLRNVLIAAGNSGDRGLIPLVITHLRHADPLVRGMAVWALSELTTADQLRAMALDYLSDETDKTVAAEWAHI
;
A
#
# COMPACT_ATOMS: atom_id res chain seq x y z
N SER A 1 -6.86 2.06 -19.99
CA SER A 1 -5.69 1.83 -19.14
C SER A 1 -5.76 0.55 -18.31
N TRP A 2 -6.90 -0.11 -18.20
CA TRP A 2 -7.11 -1.34 -17.43
C TRP A 2 -6.72 -2.61 -18.23
N LEU A 3 -5.53 -2.62 -18.81
CA LEU A 3 -4.99 -3.74 -19.59
C LEU A 3 -3.68 -4.22 -18.98
N PHE A 4 -3.53 -5.54 -18.88
CA PHE A 4 -2.23 -6.15 -18.62
C PHE A 4 -1.46 -6.28 -19.91
N LEU A 5 -0.19 -5.88 -19.89
CA LEU A 5 0.74 -6.07 -20.99
C LEU A 5 1.50 -7.37 -20.79
N GLY A 6 1.65 -8.14 -21.87
CA GLY A 6 2.45 -9.36 -21.90
C GLY A 6 3.38 -9.37 -23.09
N THR A 7 4.53 -10.01 -22.95
CA THR A 7 5.51 -10.21 -24.01
C THR A 7 5.65 -11.70 -24.27
N ILE A 8 5.56 -12.09 -25.53
CA ILE A 8 5.81 -13.47 -25.98
C ILE A 8 7.13 -13.46 -26.74
N LEU A 9 8.09 -14.23 -26.26
CA LEU A 9 9.35 -14.45 -26.98
C LEU A 9 9.16 -15.63 -27.92
N THR A 10 9.56 -15.47 -29.18
CA THR A 10 9.44 -16.50 -30.22
C THR A 10 10.67 -16.48 -31.11
N ASP A 11 11.00 -17.61 -31.70
CA ASP A 11 12.01 -17.77 -32.75
C ASP A 11 11.41 -17.71 -34.16
N ALA A 12 10.09 -17.52 -34.27
CA ALA A 12 9.44 -17.32 -35.55
C ALA A 12 9.83 -15.96 -36.15
N ASP A 13 10.06 -15.96 -37.44
CA ASP A 13 10.28 -14.73 -38.21
C ASP A 13 8.96 -14.01 -38.45
N VAL A 14 8.66 -13.05 -37.54
CA VAL A 14 7.43 -12.24 -37.59
C VAL A 14 7.80 -10.82 -38.01
N PRO A 15 7.25 -10.31 -39.13
CA PRO A 15 7.49 -8.94 -39.53
C PRO A 15 7.00 -7.95 -38.49
N ALA A 16 7.79 -6.90 -38.23
CA ALA A 16 7.40 -5.86 -37.29
C ALA A 16 6.23 -5.02 -37.84
N ASP A 17 5.29 -4.71 -36.94
CA ASP A 17 4.21 -3.78 -37.25
C ASP A 17 4.74 -2.34 -37.42
N THR A 18 3.98 -1.50 -38.11
CA THR A 18 4.27 -0.06 -38.17
C THR A 18 4.04 0.54 -36.78
N PRO A 19 4.98 1.36 -36.25
CA PRO A 19 4.78 2.02 -34.97
C PRO A 19 3.50 2.87 -34.94
N GLU A 20 2.72 2.71 -33.90
CA GLU A 20 1.54 3.54 -33.64
C GLU A 20 1.92 4.95 -33.19
N PRO A 21 1.18 6.00 -33.54
CA PRO A 21 1.39 7.33 -33.04
C PRO A 21 1.07 7.45 -31.54
N ASP A 22 1.62 8.49 -30.89
CA ASP A 22 1.28 8.78 -29.50
C ASP A 22 -0.14 9.38 -29.41
N TYR A 23 -1.04 8.63 -28.81
CA TYR A 23 -2.43 9.03 -28.55
C TYR A 23 -2.63 9.67 -27.17
N CYS A 24 -1.61 9.74 -26.29
CA CYS A 24 -1.73 10.37 -24.98
C CYS A 24 -1.76 11.90 -25.09
N GLY A 25 -0.96 12.46 -26.01
CA GLY A 25 -0.90 13.88 -26.30
C GLY A 25 -0.50 14.73 -25.07
N GLY A 26 -1.12 15.91 -24.92
CA GLY A 26 -0.82 16.87 -23.85
C GLY A 26 -1.55 16.63 -22.53
N CYS A 27 -2.14 15.46 -22.30
CA CYS A 27 -2.88 15.15 -21.08
C CYS A 27 -1.93 14.85 -19.91
N THR A 28 -2.12 15.52 -18.77
CA THR A 28 -1.29 15.35 -17.54
C THR A 28 -2.03 14.72 -16.37
N ARG A 29 -3.27 14.28 -16.52
CA ARG A 29 -4.14 13.85 -15.41
C ARG A 29 -3.51 12.77 -14.51
N CYS A 30 -2.78 11.80 -15.08
CA CYS A 30 -2.11 10.76 -14.29
C CYS A 30 -0.89 11.29 -13.50
N LEU A 31 -0.26 12.35 -13.97
CA LEU A 31 0.82 13.03 -13.26
C LEU A 31 0.23 13.83 -12.09
N ASP A 32 -0.83 14.58 -12.34
CA ASP A 32 -1.43 15.50 -11.38
C ASP A 32 -2.11 14.78 -10.21
N ILE A 33 -2.72 13.62 -10.47
CA ILE A 33 -3.43 12.85 -9.43
C ILE A 33 -2.52 12.06 -8.50
N CYS A 34 -1.24 11.86 -8.85
CA CYS A 34 -0.35 10.98 -8.11
C CYS A 34 -0.04 11.54 -6.71
N PRO A 35 -0.48 10.87 -5.60
CA PRO A 35 -0.34 11.46 -4.26
C PRO A 35 1.11 11.61 -3.79
N THR A 36 2.04 10.84 -4.38
CA THR A 36 3.46 10.82 -4.03
C THR A 36 4.35 11.47 -5.09
N ASN A 37 3.75 12.09 -6.13
CA ASN A 37 4.49 12.66 -7.25
C ASN A 37 5.52 11.67 -7.83
N ALA A 38 5.08 10.42 -8.05
CA ALA A 38 5.94 9.37 -8.57
C ALA A 38 6.30 9.56 -10.05
N PHE A 39 5.51 10.33 -10.80
CA PHE A 39 5.85 10.69 -12.18
C PHE A 39 6.76 11.92 -12.19
N VAL A 40 7.99 11.74 -12.61
CA VAL A 40 9.00 12.82 -12.70
C VAL A 40 8.87 13.61 -14.00
N ALA A 41 8.32 12.99 -15.05
CA ALA A 41 7.99 13.60 -16.33
C ALA A 41 6.97 12.69 -17.07
N PRO A 42 6.35 13.14 -18.17
CA PRO A 42 5.57 12.26 -19.05
C PRO A 42 6.35 10.98 -19.39
N TYR A 43 5.70 9.82 -19.25
CA TYR A 43 6.26 8.49 -19.47
C TYR A 43 7.44 8.07 -18.56
N GLN A 44 7.75 8.86 -17.53
CA GLN A 44 8.83 8.58 -16.58
C GLN A 44 8.30 8.43 -15.17
N LEU A 45 8.42 7.22 -14.62
CA LEU A 45 7.98 6.86 -13.27
C LEU A 45 9.18 6.54 -12.38
N ASP A 46 9.32 7.23 -11.25
CA ASP A 46 10.17 6.78 -10.15
C ASP A 46 9.39 5.75 -9.30
N ALA A 47 9.65 4.47 -9.55
CA ALA A 47 8.97 3.39 -8.84
C ALA A 47 9.16 3.45 -7.31
N ARG A 48 10.28 4.01 -6.81
CA ARG A 48 10.56 4.14 -5.37
C ARG A 48 9.56 5.05 -4.66
N ARG A 49 8.86 5.91 -5.39
CA ARG A 49 7.81 6.81 -4.90
C ARG A 49 6.42 6.26 -5.17
N CYS A 50 6.27 5.24 -6.02
CA CYS A 50 4.98 4.69 -6.41
C CYS A 50 4.34 3.90 -5.27
N ILE A 51 3.11 4.24 -4.88
CA ILE A 51 2.38 3.56 -3.81
C ILE A 51 2.18 2.07 -4.12
N SER A 52 1.95 1.70 -5.38
CA SER A 52 1.89 0.28 -5.76
C SER A 52 3.19 -0.46 -5.42
N TYR A 53 4.35 0.11 -5.78
CA TYR A 53 5.62 -0.48 -5.41
C TYR A 53 5.82 -0.53 -3.89
N LEU A 54 5.53 0.56 -3.20
CA LEU A 54 5.71 0.67 -1.74
C LEU A 54 4.86 -0.34 -0.98
N THR A 55 3.61 -0.54 -1.39
CA THR A 55 2.68 -1.44 -0.70
C THR A 55 2.83 -2.91 -1.08
N ILE A 56 3.35 -3.23 -2.27
CA ILE A 56 3.44 -4.60 -2.79
C ILE A 56 4.87 -5.15 -2.71
N GLU A 57 5.88 -4.38 -3.15
CA GLU A 57 7.24 -4.89 -3.37
C GLU A 57 8.25 -4.45 -2.32
N HIS A 58 8.11 -3.24 -1.80
CA HIS A 58 9.05 -2.68 -0.82
C HIS A 58 9.06 -3.49 0.48
N LYS A 59 10.26 -3.94 0.91
CA LYS A 59 10.41 -4.87 2.04
C LYS A 59 10.66 -4.19 3.38
N GLY A 60 11.09 -2.92 3.38
CA GLY A 60 11.44 -2.16 4.58
C GLY A 60 10.28 -1.34 5.16
N GLN A 61 10.61 -0.48 6.13
CA GLN A 61 9.71 0.56 6.60
C GLN A 61 9.38 1.52 5.46
N ILE A 62 8.12 1.95 5.40
CA ILE A 62 7.72 3.00 4.44
C ILE A 62 8.30 4.32 4.94
N PRO A 63 9.02 5.08 4.09
CA PRO A 63 9.50 6.41 4.47
C PRO A 63 8.38 7.33 4.94
N HIS A 64 8.64 8.13 5.97
CA HIS A 64 7.66 9.03 6.59
C HIS A 64 6.95 9.93 5.56
N GLU A 65 7.70 10.46 4.58
CA GLU A 65 7.18 11.35 3.53
C GLU A 65 6.02 10.75 2.71
N PHE A 66 5.88 9.41 2.66
CA PHE A 66 4.83 8.75 1.87
C PHE A 66 3.64 8.28 2.69
N ARG A 67 3.76 8.16 4.03
CA ARG A 67 2.75 7.48 4.85
C ARG A 67 1.39 8.16 4.78
N HIS A 68 1.34 9.48 4.89
CA HIS A 68 0.08 10.23 4.75
C HIS A 68 -0.46 10.15 3.32
N ALA A 69 0.39 10.26 2.31
CA ALA A 69 -0.01 10.19 0.91
C ALA A 69 -0.57 8.81 0.51
N ILE A 70 -0.15 7.73 1.19
CA ILE A 70 -0.70 6.39 1.00
C ILE A 70 -2.19 6.35 1.40
N GLY A 71 -2.59 7.08 2.45
CA GLY A 71 -3.97 7.08 2.91
C GLY A 71 -4.44 5.68 3.32
N ASN A 72 -5.54 5.20 2.74
CA ASN A 72 -6.12 3.88 3.00
C ASN A 72 -5.74 2.80 1.96
N ARG A 73 -4.70 3.02 1.15
CA ARG A 73 -4.26 2.10 0.10
C ARG A 73 -3.39 0.98 0.70
N ILE A 74 -4.01 -0.16 0.99
CA ILE A 74 -3.34 -1.29 1.65
C ILE A 74 -2.55 -2.16 0.67
N PHE A 75 -3.03 -2.30 -0.57
CA PHE A 75 -2.40 -3.12 -1.60
C PHE A 75 -2.60 -2.50 -2.98
N GLY A 76 -1.58 -1.87 -3.52
CA GLY A 76 -1.64 -1.18 -4.81
C GLY A 76 -2.21 0.24 -4.72
N CYS A 77 -2.17 0.91 -5.86
CA CYS A 77 -2.74 2.22 -6.10
C CYS A 77 -3.00 2.36 -7.59
N ASP A 78 -4.24 2.58 -7.97
CA ASP A 78 -4.66 2.67 -9.35
C ASP A 78 -5.14 4.08 -9.75
N ASP A 79 -4.83 5.11 -8.96
CA ASP A 79 -5.31 6.49 -9.18
C ASP A 79 -4.95 6.99 -10.59
N CYS A 80 -3.71 6.76 -11.04
CA CYS A 80 -3.26 7.15 -12.36
C CYS A 80 -3.97 6.38 -13.49
N LEU A 81 -4.36 5.13 -13.25
CA LEU A 81 -5.14 4.34 -14.19
C LEU A 81 -6.59 4.80 -14.20
N ALA A 82 -7.17 5.03 -13.02
CA ALA A 82 -8.58 5.42 -12.87
C ALA A 82 -8.89 6.78 -13.52
N VAL A 83 -7.98 7.75 -13.42
CA VAL A 83 -8.18 9.10 -13.97
C VAL A 83 -8.01 9.20 -15.49
N CYS A 84 -7.45 8.15 -16.11
CA CYS A 84 -7.09 8.17 -17.53
C CYS A 84 -8.33 8.33 -18.43
N PRO A 85 -8.38 9.35 -19.33
CA PRO A 85 -9.51 9.56 -20.23
C PRO A 85 -9.81 8.38 -21.17
N TRP A 86 -8.81 7.54 -21.42
CA TRP A 86 -8.96 6.35 -22.26
C TRP A 86 -9.86 5.27 -21.63
N ASN A 87 -10.19 5.39 -20.34
CA ASN A 87 -11.14 4.51 -19.67
C ASN A 87 -12.55 4.59 -20.26
N LYS A 88 -12.88 5.67 -21.00
CA LYS A 88 -14.16 5.74 -21.72
C LYS A 88 -14.39 4.59 -22.71
N PHE A 89 -13.34 3.92 -23.13
CA PHE A 89 -13.39 2.75 -24.01
C PHE A 89 -13.31 1.42 -23.27
N ALA A 90 -13.19 1.43 -21.93
CA ALA A 90 -13.11 0.20 -21.14
C ALA A 90 -14.45 -0.53 -21.17
N ALA A 91 -14.39 -1.84 -21.38
CA ALA A 91 -15.55 -2.73 -21.26
C ALA A 91 -15.56 -3.37 -19.86
N ILE A 92 -16.75 -3.63 -19.34
CA ILE A 92 -16.90 -4.42 -18.10
C ILE A 92 -16.41 -5.85 -18.39
N ALA A 93 -15.60 -6.39 -17.46
CA ALA A 93 -15.12 -7.76 -17.56
C ALA A 93 -16.31 -8.73 -17.54
N SER A 94 -16.33 -9.65 -18.49
CA SER A 94 -17.37 -10.71 -18.59
C SER A 94 -17.05 -11.92 -17.71
N GLU A 95 -15.82 -12.05 -17.23
CA GLU A 95 -15.38 -13.17 -16.40
C GLU A 95 -15.73 -12.93 -14.92
N ASN A 96 -16.66 -13.76 -14.40
CA ASN A 96 -17.15 -13.63 -13.02
C ASN A 96 -16.06 -13.79 -11.94
N LYS A 97 -14.93 -14.42 -12.27
CA LYS A 97 -13.79 -14.53 -11.33
C LYS A 97 -13.16 -13.19 -10.99
N PHE A 98 -13.35 -12.17 -11.82
CA PHE A 98 -12.90 -10.80 -11.55
C PHE A 98 -13.93 -9.96 -10.79
N ALA A 99 -15.10 -10.52 -10.48
CA ALA A 99 -16.04 -9.85 -9.58
C ALA A 99 -15.42 -9.75 -8.19
N GLY A 100 -15.27 -8.52 -7.70
CA GLY A 100 -14.75 -8.27 -6.35
C GLY A 100 -15.68 -8.82 -5.25
N PRO A 101 -15.21 -8.90 -4.00
CA PRO A 101 -16.06 -9.31 -2.89
C PRO A 101 -17.21 -8.31 -2.70
N LYS A 102 -18.37 -8.81 -2.28
CA LYS A 102 -19.56 -7.98 -2.05
C LYS A 102 -19.40 -6.99 -0.89
N THR A 103 -18.54 -7.33 0.07
CA THR A 103 -18.23 -6.51 1.24
C THR A 103 -16.72 -6.48 1.45
N MET A 104 -16.20 -5.30 1.73
CA MET A 104 -14.78 -5.13 2.10
C MET A 104 -14.64 -5.30 3.61
N PRO A 105 -13.59 -6.02 4.10
CA PRO A 105 -13.29 -6.09 5.51
C PRO A 105 -13.02 -4.70 6.09
N SER A 106 -13.42 -4.48 7.35
CA SER A 106 -13.06 -3.26 8.07
C SER A 106 -11.56 -3.25 8.44
N LEU A 107 -11.01 -2.06 8.77
CA LEU A 107 -9.65 -1.98 9.30
C LEU A 107 -9.49 -2.77 10.60
N ALA A 108 -10.54 -2.81 11.44
CA ALA A 108 -10.54 -3.61 12.67
C ALA A 108 -10.43 -5.11 12.37
N ASP A 109 -11.18 -5.62 11.38
CA ASP A 109 -11.08 -7.01 10.95
C ASP A 109 -9.68 -7.34 10.42
N LEU A 110 -9.10 -6.44 9.62
CA LEU A 110 -7.77 -6.62 9.03
C LEU A 110 -6.65 -6.57 10.07
N LEU A 111 -6.74 -5.69 11.07
CA LEU A 111 -5.81 -5.62 12.21
C LEU A 111 -5.89 -6.87 13.09
N GLY A 112 -7.06 -7.48 13.21
CA GLY A 112 -7.25 -8.70 13.99
C GLY A 112 -6.78 -10.00 13.32
N LEU A 113 -6.32 -9.97 12.06
CA LEU A 113 -5.85 -11.16 11.37
C LEU A 113 -4.49 -11.63 11.92
N ASP A 114 -4.35 -12.94 12.06
CA ASP A 114 -3.05 -13.62 12.11
C ASP A 114 -2.62 -14.09 10.70
N ASP A 115 -1.44 -14.72 10.58
CA ASP A 115 -0.95 -15.22 9.29
C ASP A 115 -1.89 -16.28 8.69
N ALA A 116 -2.52 -17.13 9.50
CA ALA A 116 -3.45 -18.15 9.03
C ALA A 116 -4.73 -17.51 8.49
N GLY A 117 -5.29 -16.55 9.21
CA GLY A 117 -6.45 -15.75 8.80
C GLY A 117 -6.19 -14.97 7.51
N PHE A 118 -5.01 -14.33 7.40
CA PHE A 118 -4.57 -13.64 6.19
C PHE A 118 -4.51 -14.60 4.99
N ARG A 119 -3.89 -15.77 5.16
CA ARG A 119 -3.78 -16.77 4.07
C ARG A 119 -5.14 -17.31 3.63
N LYS A 120 -6.07 -17.46 4.58
CA LYS A 120 -7.43 -17.92 4.30
C LYS A 120 -8.24 -16.84 3.58
N LEU A 121 -8.21 -15.59 4.09
CA LEU A 121 -8.99 -14.48 3.53
C LEU A 121 -8.55 -14.17 2.08
N PHE A 122 -7.24 -14.18 1.82
CA PHE A 122 -6.69 -13.83 0.52
C PHE A 122 -6.28 -15.05 -0.32
N ALA A 123 -6.90 -16.21 -0.07
CA ALA A 123 -6.68 -17.41 -0.90
C ALA A 123 -7.05 -17.12 -2.36
N GLY A 124 -6.13 -17.41 -3.29
CA GLY A 124 -6.32 -17.13 -4.72
C GLY A 124 -6.22 -15.65 -5.12
N SER A 125 -5.96 -14.75 -4.18
CA SER A 125 -5.81 -13.31 -4.44
C SER A 125 -4.33 -12.92 -4.61
N PRO A 126 -4.02 -11.94 -5.48
CA PRO A 126 -2.67 -11.37 -5.59
C PRO A 126 -2.17 -10.71 -4.30
N VAL A 127 -3.04 -10.34 -3.37
CA VAL A 127 -2.67 -9.75 -2.07
C VAL A 127 -1.72 -10.68 -1.29
N ARG A 128 -1.83 -12.00 -1.45
CA ARG A 128 -0.91 -12.97 -0.85
C ARG A 128 0.55 -12.76 -1.21
N ARG A 129 0.85 -12.12 -2.34
CA ARG A 129 2.21 -11.81 -2.78
C ARG A 129 2.94 -10.87 -1.82
N ALA A 130 2.23 -9.96 -1.17
CA ALA A 130 2.81 -9.08 -0.16
C ALA A 130 3.34 -9.86 1.06
N GLY A 131 2.71 -10.99 1.41
CA GLY A 131 2.93 -11.69 2.67
C GLY A 131 2.30 -10.95 3.85
N TYR A 132 2.05 -11.69 4.95
CA TYR A 132 1.31 -11.19 6.11
C TYR A 132 1.95 -9.95 6.74
N VAL A 133 3.26 -9.98 6.98
CA VAL A 133 3.97 -8.89 7.67
C VAL A 133 3.87 -7.56 6.90
N ARG A 134 4.13 -7.58 5.59
CA ARG A 134 4.02 -6.35 4.77
C ARG A 134 2.58 -5.88 4.61
N PHE A 135 1.65 -6.83 4.51
CA PHE A 135 0.22 -6.52 4.49
C PHE A 135 -0.18 -5.80 5.79
N LEU A 136 0.19 -6.35 6.96
CA LEU A 136 -0.12 -5.76 8.26
C LEU A 136 0.54 -4.39 8.45
N ARG A 137 1.78 -4.20 7.98
CA ARG A 137 2.44 -2.89 7.89
C ARG A 137 1.55 -1.87 7.16
N ASN A 138 0.99 -2.26 6.02
CA ASN A 138 0.16 -1.36 5.21
C ASN A 138 -1.20 -1.10 5.88
N VAL A 139 -1.78 -2.10 6.55
CA VAL A 139 -3.01 -1.93 7.34
C VAL A 139 -2.79 -0.95 8.48
N LEU A 140 -1.64 -1.00 9.16
CA LEU A 140 -1.29 -0.05 10.23
C LEU A 140 -1.15 1.38 9.68
N ILE A 141 -0.59 1.58 8.49
CA ILE A 141 -0.57 2.89 7.82
C ILE A 141 -1.99 3.38 7.56
N ALA A 142 -2.85 2.53 7.03
CA ALA A 142 -4.25 2.90 6.79
C ALA A 142 -5.00 3.22 8.09
N ALA A 143 -4.71 2.49 9.18
CA ALA A 143 -5.28 2.76 10.50
C ALA A 143 -4.84 4.12 11.05
N GLY A 144 -3.54 4.46 10.97
CA GLY A 144 -3.04 5.78 11.37
C GLY A 144 -3.70 6.92 10.57
N ASN A 145 -3.81 6.74 9.25
CA ASN A 145 -4.46 7.74 8.37
C ASN A 145 -5.99 7.85 8.57
N SER A 146 -6.62 6.88 9.21
CA SER A 146 -8.09 6.85 9.34
C SER A 146 -8.66 7.91 10.29
N GLY A 147 -7.86 8.35 11.27
CA GLY A 147 -8.32 9.19 12.39
C GLY A 147 -9.28 8.47 13.35
N ASP A 148 -9.55 7.17 13.14
CA ASP A 148 -10.44 6.38 13.97
C ASP A 148 -9.75 5.92 15.26
N ARG A 149 -9.97 6.66 16.34
CA ARG A 149 -9.45 6.35 17.67
C ARG A 149 -9.96 5.04 18.25
N GLY A 150 -11.05 4.49 17.73
CA GLY A 150 -11.56 3.17 18.11
C GLY A 150 -10.60 2.03 17.76
N LEU A 151 -9.65 2.27 16.85
CA LEU A 151 -8.63 1.29 16.45
C LEU A 151 -7.44 1.23 17.42
N ILE A 152 -7.25 2.21 18.30
CA ILE A 152 -6.11 2.29 19.24
C ILE A 152 -5.87 0.97 19.99
N PRO A 153 -6.88 0.32 20.61
CA PRO A 153 -6.64 -0.93 21.35
C PRO A 153 -6.08 -2.05 20.48
N LEU A 154 -6.53 -2.13 19.20
CA LEU A 154 -6.02 -3.13 18.26
C LEU A 154 -4.60 -2.79 17.80
N VAL A 155 -4.30 -1.53 17.53
CA VAL A 155 -2.94 -1.10 17.13
C VAL A 155 -1.93 -1.37 18.25
N ILE A 156 -2.29 -1.13 19.51
CA ILE A 156 -1.44 -1.41 20.69
C ILE A 156 -1.00 -2.88 20.73
N THR A 157 -1.85 -3.83 20.34
CA THR A 157 -1.48 -5.26 20.35
C THR A 157 -0.27 -5.55 19.45
N HIS A 158 -0.04 -4.74 18.43
CA HIS A 158 1.06 -4.89 17.48
C HIS A 158 2.39 -4.29 17.95
N LEU A 159 2.42 -3.53 19.04
CA LEU A 159 3.67 -3.03 19.64
C LEU A 159 4.59 -4.15 20.15
N ARG A 160 4.06 -5.35 20.41
CA ARG A 160 4.82 -6.55 20.81
C ARG A 160 4.93 -7.61 19.70
N HIS A 161 4.63 -7.24 18.46
CA HIS A 161 4.74 -8.16 17.32
C HIS A 161 6.19 -8.62 17.13
N ALA A 162 6.39 -9.89 16.73
CA ALA A 162 7.72 -10.46 16.55
C ALA A 162 8.56 -9.70 15.50
N ASP A 163 7.93 -9.23 14.42
CA ASP A 163 8.60 -8.54 13.33
C ASP A 163 8.70 -7.03 13.60
N PRO A 164 9.90 -6.43 13.56
CA PRO A 164 10.12 -5.00 13.82
C PRO A 164 9.41 -4.09 12.80
N LEU A 165 9.18 -4.57 11.58
CA LEU A 165 8.46 -3.81 10.56
C LEU A 165 7.03 -3.47 11.03
N VAL A 166 6.37 -4.43 11.70
CA VAL A 166 5.03 -4.25 12.25
C VAL A 166 5.07 -3.35 13.48
N ARG A 167 6.03 -3.59 14.41
CA ARG A 167 6.15 -2.75 15.62
C ARG A 167 6.37 -1.28 15.28
N GLY A 168 7.32 -0.98 14.40
CA GLY A 168 7.59 0.41 13.99
C GLY A 168 6.36 1.08 13.37
N MET A 169 5.63 0.36 12.54
CA MET A 169 4.42 0.93 11.94
C MET A 169 3.27 1.09 12.93
N ALA A 170 3.19 0.23 13.97
CA ALA A 170 2.24 0.41 15.07
C ALA A 170 2.54 1.66 15.88
N VAL A 171 3.82 1.96 16.15
CA VAL A 171 4.24 3.21 16.80
C VAL A 171 3.78 4.42 15.98
N TRP A 172 4.06 4.44 14.69
CA TRP A 172 3.62 5.52 13.81
C TRP A 172 2.09 5.65 13.77
N ALA A 173 1.35 4.55 13.65
CA ALA A 173 -0.12 4.60 13.66
C ALA A 173 -0.65 5.19 14.97
N LEU A 174 -0.03 4.88 16.11
CA LEU A 174 -0.39 5.46 17.40
C LEU A 174 -0.06 6.95 17.48
N SER A 175 1.05 7.41 16.87
CA SER A 175 1.36 8.84 16.84
C SER A 175 0.29 9.66 16.10
N GLU A 176 -0.36 9.06 15.11
CA GLU A 176 -1.46 9.70 14.38
C GLU A 176 -2.81 9.64 15.12
N LEU A 177 -3.02 8.63 15.96
CA LEU A 177 -4.31 8.37 16.61
C LEU A 177 -4.40 8.86 18.05
N THR A 178 -3.27 9.16 18.70
CA THR A 178 -3.20 9.54 20.12
C THR A 178 -2.66 10.95 20.31
N THR A 179 -2.69 11.45 21.53
CA THR A 179 -1.98 12.68 21.89
C THR A 179 -0.51 12.38 22.19
N ALA A 180 0.36 13.39 22.07
CA ALA A 180 1.77 13.26 22.40
C ALA A 180 2.00 12.74 23.83
N ASP A 181 1.18 13.17 24.81
CA ASP A 181 1.30 12.70 26.19
C ASP A 181 0.91 11.22 26.35
N GLN A 182 -0.14 10.78 25.68
CA GLN A 182 -0.51 9.37 25.67
C GLN A 182 0.57 8.50 25.05
N LEU A 183 1.15 8.96 23.94
CA LEU A 183 2.21 8.24 23.24
C LEU A 183 3.50 8.18 24.06
N ARG A 184 3.89 9.28 24.74
CA ARG A 184 5.04 9.28 25.67
C ARG A 184 4.83 8.32 26.85
N ALA A 185 3.61 8.25 27.39
CA ALA A 185 3.32 7.28 28.45
C ALA A 185 3.51 5.84 27.95
N MET A 186 3.07 5.52 26.73
CA MET A 186 3.30 4.21 26.12
C MET A 186 4.79 3.94 25.88
N ALA A 187 5.56 4.94 25.48
CA ALA A 187 7.00 4.78 25.25
C ALA A 187 7.75 4.27 26.51
N LEU A 188 7.31 4.64 27.71
CA LEU A 188 7.91 4.15 28.96
C LEU A 188 7.80 2.62 29.12
N ASP A 189 6.72 2.03 28.60
CA ASP A 189 6.44 0.59 28.72
C ASP A 189 7.03 -0.26 27.60
N TYR A 190 7.32 0.35 26.45
CA TYR A 190 7.70 -0.41 25.25
C TYR A 190 9.10 -0.12 24.74
N LEU A 191 9.63 1.11 24.93
CA LEU A 191 10.93 1.49 24.39
C LEU A 191 12.10 0.86 25.16
N SER A 192 11.94 0.59 26.46
CA SER A 192 13.00 0.00 27.29
C SER A 192 13.45 -1.39 26.81
N ASP A 193 12.52 -2.15 26.23
CA ASP A 193 12.74 -3.51 25.78
C ASP A 193 12.99 -3.60 24.27
N GLU A 194 12.90 -2.45 23.55
CA GLU A 194 13.04 -2.44 22.09
C GLU A 194 14.52 -2.48 21.68
N THR A 195 14.87 -3.51 20.91
CA THR A 195 16.23 -3.75 20.44
C THR A 195 16.45 -3.33 18.98
N ASP A 196 15.40 -3.16 18.21
CA ASP A 196 15.49 -2.77 16.82
C ASP A 196 15.60 -1.25 16.68
N LYS A 197 16.70 -0.80 16.06
CA LYS A 197 17.00 0.63 15.90
C LYS A 197 15.98 1.38 15.05
N THR A 198 15.33 0.70 14.10
CA THR A 198 14.32 1.33 13.24
C THR A 198 13.03 1.58 14.01
N VAL A 199 12.65 0.67 14.90
CA VAL A 199 11.50 0.86 15.82
C VAL A 199 11.80 1.92 16.86
N ALA A 200 13.00 1.91 17.45
CA ALA A 200 13.42 2.94 18.40
C ALA A 200 13.42 4.34 17.75
N ALA A 201 13.80 4.45 16.47
CA ALA A 201 13.73 5.70 15.73
C ALA A 201 12.29 6.20 15.54
N GLU A 202 11.31 5.31 15.36
CA GLU A 202 9.88 5.71 15.27
C GLU A 202 9.42 6.35 16.60
N TRP A 203 9.83 5.81 17.75
CA TRP A 203 9.56 6.43 19.06
C TRP A 203 10.24 7.78 19.26
N ALA A 204 11.38 8.01 18.63
CA ALA A 204 12.12 9.27 18.71
C ALA A 204 11.54 10.39 17.83
N HIS A 205 10.68 10.10 16.90
CA HIS A 205 9.98 11.07 16.05
C HIS A 205 8.72 11.69 16.69
N ILE A 206 8.50 11.44 17.98
CA ILE A 206 7.32 11.87 18.75
C ILE A 206 7.47 13.27 19.33
#